data_7908d7098f766f8feafdef72ba2e87a9
#
_entry.id   7908d7098f766f8feafdef72ba2e87a9
#
_cell.length_a   1.000
_cell.length_b   1.000
_cell.length_c   1.000
_cell.angle_alpha   90.00
_cell.angle_beta   90.00
_cell.angle_gamma   90.00
#
_symmetry.space_group_name_H-M   'P 1'
#
loop_
_entity.id
_entity.type
_entity.pdbx_description
1 polymer ?
#
loop_
_entity_poly.entity_id
_entity_poly.type
_entity_poly.pdbx_seq_one_letter_code
_entity_poly.pdbx_strand_id
1 'polypeptide(L)'
;MKRHPEPDEGPPPTQGHTTLPHTADVRIRAWAPTRAQCVAEAVRAMVEGFADLSEAVQCGTRSLHIDVGPPEDQLLAALDEVIYELDAGARVPCSVDVHEDEDGLHLTLGMTDVATVLQIGAVPKGVSLHDLRFDRSPEGWVCTVTVDV
;
A
#
# COMPACT_ATOMS: atom_id res chain seq x y z
N MET A 1 -35.46 -10.45 -11.86
CA MET A 1 -34.73 -10.54 -11.58
C MET A 1 -34.11 -10.73 -11.15
N LYS A 2 -33.93 -10.68 -11.38
CA LYS A 2 -32.99 -10.98 -11.00
C LYS A 2 -32.20 -10.78 -10.63
N ARG A 3 -31.94 -10.51 -10.87
CA ARG A 3 -30.90 -10.53 -10.58
C ARG A 3 -30.27 -9.95 -10.48
N HIS A 4 -30.01 -9.61 -11.08
CA HIS A 4 -29.07 -9.32 -11.03
C HIS A 4 -28.41 -9.12 -11.18
N PRO A 5 -28.41 -8.93 -11.37
CA PRO A 5 -27.55 -8.82 -11.60
C PRO A 5 -26.80 -8.94 -11.69
N GLU A 6 -26.66 -9.14 -11.70
CA GLU A 6 -25.86 -9.51 -11.77
C GLU A 6 -25.35 -9.39 -12.23
N PRO A 7 -25.05 -9.19 -12.60
CA PRO A 7 -24.57 -9.27 -13.44
C PRO A 7 -24.33 -10.05 -13.95
N ASP A 8 -24.44 -10.56 -14.13
CA ASP A 8 -24.45 -11.47 -14.50
C ASP A 8 -24.84 -12.09 -14.75
N GLU A 9 -25.19 -12.20 -15.14
CA GLU A 9 -25.49 -13.04 -15.41
C GLU A 9 -25.94 -13.82 -16.11
N GLY A 10 -26.08 -12.94 -16.85
CA GLY A 10 -26.68 -13.84 -17.79
C GLY A 10 -25.98 -15.14 -17.80
N PRO A 11 -26.67 -16.14 -18.22
CA PRO A 11 -26.01 -17.40 -18.18
C PRO A 11 -24.85 -17.35 -19.13
N PRO A 12 -23.77 -17.88 -18.73
CA PRO A 12 -22.64 -17.91 -19.58
C PRO A 12 -22.92 -18.80 -20.76
N PRO A 13 -22.27 -18.61 -21.84
CA PRO A 13 -22.33 -19.54 -22.94
C PRO A 13 -21.88 -20.89 -22.43
N THR A 14 -22.24 -21.93 -23.18
CA THR A 14 -21.91 -23.27 -22.79
C THR A 14 -20.44 -23.51 -22.68
N GLN A 15 -19.64 -22.65 -23.25
CA GLN A 15 -18.21 -22.76 -23.16
C GLN A 15 -17.60 -21.38 -23.30
N GLY A 16 -16.58 -21.13 -22.52
CA GLY A 16 -15.88 -19.86 -22.63
C GLY A 16 -15.27 -19.49 -21.32
N HIS A 17 -14.63 -18.35 -21.31
CA HIS A 17 -14.07 -17.78 -20.11
C HIS A 17 -13.95 -16.29 -20.31
N THR A 18 -13.84 -15.60 -19.23
CA THR A 18 -13.68 -14.17 -19.25
C THR A 18 -12.40 -13.82 -18.51
N THR A 19 -11.60 -12.98 -19.16
CA THR A 19 -10.50 -12.37 -18.45
C THR A 19 -11.08 -11.18 -17.74
N LEU A 20 -11.11 -11.27 -16.45
CA LEU A 20 -11.58 -10.16 -15.69
C LEU A 20 -10.57 -9.04 -15.81
N PRO A 21 -11.01 -7.87 -15.81
CA PRO A 21 -10.14 -6.75 -15.84
C PRO A 21 -9.46 -6.77 -14.54
N HIS A 22 -8.62 -7.28 -14.57
CA HIS A 22 -7.89 -7.60 -13.72
C HIS A 22 -7.17 -6.63 -13.14
N THR A 23 -7.14 -5.64 -13.38
CA THR A 23 -6.56 -4.72 -12.65
C THR A 23 -7.45 -4.28 -11.68
N ALA A 24 -7.53 -4.97 -10.72
CA ALA A 24 -8.09 -4.46 -9.58
C ALA A 24 -7.12 -3.46 -9.03
N ASP A 25 -7.56 -2.28 -8.88
CA ASP A 25 -6.79 -1.23 -8.21
C ASP A 25 -7.34 -1.08 -6.81
N VAL A 26 -6.47 -0.80 -5.87
CA VAL A 26 -6.86 -0.41 -4.53
C VAL A 26 -6.50 1.06 -4.37
N ARG A 27 -7.47 1.88 -4.03
CA ARG A 27 -7.21 3.28 -3.75
C ARG A 27 -7.04 3.47 -2.26
N ILE A 28 -5.98 4.18 -1.92
CA ILE A 28 -5.65 4.50 -0.54
C ILE A 28 -5.74 6.00 -0.37
N ARG A 29 -6.38 6.42 0.71
CA ARG A 29 -6.36 7.80 1.14
C ARG A 29 -5.86 7.81 2.57
N ALA A 30 -4.80 8.56 2.84
CA ALA A 30 -4.22 8.66 4.17
C ALA A 30 -4.08 10.14 4.55
N TRP A 31 -4.14 10.41 5.84
CA TRP A 31 -3.99 11.78 6.34
C TRP A 31 -3.33 11.75 7.71
N ALA A 32 -2.63 12.83 8.03
CA ALA A 32 -1.95 12.95 9.32
C ALA A 32 -1.52 14.41 9.54
N PRO A 33 -1.17 14.78 10.76
CA PRO A 33 -0.74 16.15 11.04
C PRO A 33 0.57 16.53 10.34
N THR A 34 1.48 15.58 10.11
CA THR A 34 2.77 15.84 9.49
C THR A 34 2.96 15.00 8.25
N ARG A 35 3.88 15.43 7.39
CA ARG A 35 4.24 14.69 6.18
C ARG A 35 4.73 13.29 6.55
N ALA A 36 5.64 13.20 7.51
CA ALA A 36 6.21 11.91 7.92
C ALA A 36 5.12 10.96 8.42
N GLN A 37 4.22 11.44 9.25
CA GLN A 37 3.12 10.63 9.75
C GLN A 37 2.17 10.20 8.63
N CYS A 38 1.97 11.06 7.63
CA CYS A 38 1.10 10.73 6.49
C CYS A 38 1.72 9.60 5.65
N VAL A 39 3.04 9.65 5.43
CA VAL A 39 3.73 8.55 4.74
C VAL A 39 3.57 7.26 5.53
N ALA A 40 3.73 7.30 6.84
CA ALA A 40 3.56 6.12 7.68
C ALA A 40 2.14 5.54 7.56
N GLU A 41 1.12 6.41 7.55
CA GLU A 41 -0.26 5.96 7.41
C GLU A 41 -0.51 5.32 6.05
N ALA A 42 0.08 5.88 4.98
CA ALA A 42 -0.07 5.29 3.65
C ALA A 42 0.57 3.91 3.57
N VAL A 43 1.75 3.74 4.17
CA VAL A 43 2.40 2.43 4.22
C VAL A 43 1.53 1.42 4.97
N ARG A 44 1.02 1.82 6.13
CA ARG A 44 0.13 0.94 6.92
C ARG A 44 -1.11 0.56 6.14
N ALA A 45 -1.74 1.52 5.48
CA ALA A 45 -2.95 1.26 4.70
C ALA A 45 -2.69 0.26 3.58
N MET A 46 -1.57 0.41 2.87
CA MET A 46 -1.24 -0.51 1.80
C MET A 46 -1.02 -1.92 2.32
N VAL A 47 -0.31 -2.06 3.44
CA VAL A 47 -0.04 -3.38 4.02
C VAL A 47 -1.32 -4.01 4.58
N GLU A 48 -2.09 -3.24 5.33
CA GLU A 48 -3.30 -3.76 5.98
C GLU A 48 -4.38 -4.13 4.98
N GLY A 49 -4.29 -3.60 3.78
CA GLY A 49 -5.23 -3.94 2.71
C GLY A 49 -5.05 -5.36 2.19
N PHE A 50 -3.90 -5.97 2.38
CA PHE A 50 -3.69 -7.34 1.91
C PHE A 50 -3.28 -8.32 3.01
N ALA A 51 -2.87 -7.86 4.18
CA ALA A 51 -2.36 -8.73 5.25
C ALA A 51 -2.98 -8.38 6.59
N ASP A 52 -3.40 -9.41 7.32
CA ASP A 52 -3.82 -9.25 8.69
C ASP A 52 -2.59 -9.39 9.58
N LEU A 53 -2.21 -8.29 10.22
CA LEU A 53 -1.01 -8.22 11.04
C LEU A 53 -1.25 -8.50 12.51
N SER A 54 -2.47 -8.88 12.89
CA SER A 54 -2.83 -9.02 14.30
C SER A 54 -1.99 -10.07 15.03
N GLU A 55 -1.53 -11.10 14.31
CA GLU A 55 -0.70 -12.15 14.90
C GLU A 55 0.76 -12.04 14.48
N ALA A 56 1.13 -10.94 13.82
CA ALA A 56 2.49 -10.80 13.31
C ALA A 56 3.50 -10.63 14.44
N VAL A 57 4.63 -11.30 14.29
CA VAL A 57 5.74 -11.19 15.23
C VAL A 57 6.92 -10.61 14.46
N GLN A 58 7.43 -9.49 14.94
CA GLN A 58 8.55 -8.86 14.27
C GLN A 58 9.78 -9.76 14.32
N CYS A 59 10.41 -9.97 13.18
CA CYS A 59 11.60 -10.79 13.07
C CYS A 59 12.73 -10.09 12.34
N GLY A 60 12.73 -8.79 12.31
CA GLY A 60 13.80 -8.00 11.71
C GLY A 60 13.42 -6.55 11.61
N THR A 61 14.35 -5.75 11.14
CA THR A 61 14.16 -4.32 10.99
C THR A 61 14.79 -3.88 9.67
N ARG A 62 14.12 -2.97 8.99
CA ARG A 62 14.63 -2.34 7.79
C ARG A 62 14.65 -0.84 8.01
N SER A 63 15.81 -0.22 7.80
CA SER A 63 15.92 1.24 7.86
C SER A 63 16.03 1.78 6.44
N LEU A 64 15.32 2.85 6.18
CA LEU A 64 15.30 3.46 4.87
C LEU A 64 15.42 4.97 5.03
N HIS A 65 16.29 5.58 4.23
CA HIS A 65 16.41 7.03 4.17
C HIS A 65 15.92 7.50 2.81
N ILE A 66 15.04 8.49 2.81
CA ILE A 66 14.53 9.11 1.59
C ILE A 66 14.92 10.57 1.65
N ASP A 67 15.67 11.00 0.63
CA ASP A 67 16.17 12.37 0.56
C ASP A 67 15.07 13.41 0.53
N VAL A 68 15.42 14.63 0.91
CA VAL A 68 14.54 15.78 0.76
C VAL A 68 14.10 15.89 -0.70
N GLY A 69 12.83 16.18 -0.89
CA GLY A 69 12.29 16.30 -2.25
C GLY A 69 10.79 16.53 -2.23
N PRO A 70 10.15 16.53 -3.39
CA PRO A 70 8.71 16.67 -3.46
C PRO A 70 8.00 15.58 -2.65
N PRO A 71 6.89 15.93 -1.99
CA PRO A 71 6.18 14.94 -1.17
C PRO A 71 5.79 13.69 -1.93
N GLU A 72 5.34 13.83 -3.18
CA GLU A 72 4.91 12.69 -3.98
C GLU A 72 6.06 11.72 -4.23
N ASP A 73 7.26 12.25 -4.47
CA ASP A 73 8.43 11.41 -4.72
C ASP A 73 8.81 10.64 -3.45
N GLN A 74 8.70 11.28 -2.30
CA GLN A 74 9.00 10.62 -1.03
C GLN A 74 7.99 9.52 -0.72
N LEU A 75 6.73 9.77 -0.98
CA LEU A 75 5.68 8.79 -0.78
C LEU A 75 5.89 7.59 -1.70
N LEU A 76 6.16 7.85 -2.97
CA LEU A 76 6.40 6.80 -3.95
C LEU A 76 7.59 5.94 -3.53
N ALA A 77 8.69 6.57 -3.09
CA ALA A 77 9.88 5.83 -2.68
C ALA A 77 9.58 4.91 -1.50
N ALA A 78 8.79 5.38 -0.53
CA ALA A 78 8.43 4.57 0.62
C ALA A 78 7.58 3.36 0.23
N LEU A 79 6.57 3.58 -0.61
CA LEU A 79 5.68 2.50 -1.03
C LEU A 79 6.40 1.49 -1.93
N ASP A 80 7.26 1.98 -2.82
CA ASP A 80 8.04 1.10 -3.70
C ASP A 80 8.98 0.22 -2.90
N GLU A 81 9.55 0.73 -1.81
CA GLU A 81 10.43 -0.08 -0.98
C GLU A 81 9.66 -1.22 -0.31
N VAL A 82 8.44 -0.97 0.15
CA VAL A 82 7.59 -2.01 0.73
C VAL A 82 7.28 -3.09 -0.30
N ILE A 83 6.93 -2.66 -1.52
CA ILE A 83 6.64 -3.60 -2.61
C ILE A 83 7.89 -4.41 -2.96
N TYR A 84 9.05 -3.77 -2.97
CA TYR A 84 10.31 -4.46 -3.22
C TYR A 84 10.58 -5.54 -2.17
N GLU A 85 10.35 -5.24 -0.89
CA GLU A 85 10.57 -6.21 0.18
C GLU A 85 9.60 -7.39 0.06
N LEU A 86 8.38 -7.14 -0.36
CA LEU A 86 7.41 -8.19 -0.62
C LEU A 86 7.87 -9.09 -1.76
N ASP A 87 8.29 -8.49 -2.86
CA ASP A 87 8.61 -9.22 -4.08
C ASP A 87 9.95 -9.95 -3.98
N ALA A 88 10.97 -9.27 -3.48
CA ALA A 88 12.32 -9.83 -3.45
C ALA A 88 12.60 -10.65 -2.20
N GLY A 89 12.00 -10.29 -1.08
CA GLY A 89 12.32 -10.89 0.21
C GLY A 89 11.19 -11.64 0.89
N ALA A 90 10.00 -11.60 0.35
CA ALA A 90 8.80 -12.16 0.99
C ALA A 90 8.65 -11.62 2.41
N ARG A 91 8.94 -10.34 2.60
CA ARG A 91 8.91 -9.65 3.88
C ARG A 91 7.89 -8.52 3.83
N VAL A 92 7.24 -8.29 4.94
CA VAL A 92 6.22 -7.23 5.03
C VAL A 92 6.41 -6.44 6.32
N PRO A 93 6.23 -5.12 6.29
CA PRO A 93 6.30 -4.33 7.52
C PRO A 93 5.13 -4.63 8.43
N CYS A 94 5.41 -4.98 9.68
CA CYS A 94 4.38 -5.12 10.70
C CYS A 94 4.35 -3.89 11.62
N SER A 95 5.32 -3.01 11.51
CA SER A 95 5.29 -1.70 12.17
C SER A 95 6.04 -0.70 11.30
N VAL A 96 5.64 0.56 11.41
CA VAL A 96 6.23 1.64 10.62
C VAL A 96 6.43 2.84 11.52
N ASP A 97 7.64 3.36 11.53
CA ASP A 97 7.96 4.58 12.23
C ASP A 97 8.69 5.50 11.27
N VAL A 98 8.23 6.73 11.13
CA VAL A 98 8.81 7.69 10.20
C VAL A 98 9.03 8.99 10.91
N HIS A 99 10.22 9.55 10.75
CA HIS A 99 10.44 10.93 11.20
C HIS A 99 11.14 11.72 10.11
N GLU A 100 11.02 13.00 10.19
CA GLU A 100 11.57 13.92 9.20
C GLU A 100 12.56 14.85 9.86
N ASP A 101 13.67 15.09 9.19
CA ASP A 101 14.63 16.12 9.58
C ASP A 101 15.12 16.85 8.34
N GLU A 102 16.19 17.61 8.45
CA GLU A 102 16.68 18.40 7.32
C GLU A 102 17.27 17.55 6.21
N ASP A 103 17.58 16.29 6.47
CA ASP A 103 18.11 15.37 5.47
C ASP A 103 17.01 14.58 4.73
N GLY A 104 15.78 14.66 5.17
CA GLY A 104 14.66 13.97 4.55
C GLY A 104 13.86 13.12 5.50
N LEU A 105 13.33 12.01 5.00
CA LEU A 105 12.53 11.09 5.80
C LEU A 105 13.37 9.88 6.20
N HIS A 106 13.21 9.47 7.44
CA HIS A 106 13.87 8.28 7.99
C HIS A 106 12.79 7.31 8.44
N LEU A 107 12.73 6.16 7.76
CA LEU A 107 11.77 5.13 8.06
C LEU A 107 12.43 3.98 8.78
N THR A 108 11.78 3.49 9.82
CA THR A 108 12.17 2.26 10.49
C THR A 108 11.00 1.30 10.38
N LEU A 109 11.20 0.21 9.68
CA LEU A 109 10.16 -0.77 9.44
C LEU A 109 10.47 -2.01 10.25
N GLY A 110 9.54 -2.39 11.13
CA GLY A 110 9.65 -3.70 11.77
C GLY A 110 9.11 -4.71 10.77
N MET A 111 9.91 -5.70 10.42
CA MET A 111 9.59 -6.63 9.35
C MET A 111 9.15 -7.98 9.90
N THR A 112 8.30 -8.67 9.14
CA THR A 112 7.94 -10.04 9.44
C THR A 112 7.89 -10.82 8.13
N ASP A 113 7.92 -12.15 8.23
CA ASP A 113 7.85 -13.01 7.08
C ASP A 113 6.41 -13.08 6.57
N VAL A 114 6.23 -12.87 5.29
CA VAL A 114 4.91 -12.89 4.67
C VAL A 114 4.20 -14.22 4.89
N ALA A 115 4.93 -15.31 5.00
CA ALA A 115 4.34 -16.63 5.22
C ALA A 115 3.68 -16.77 6.60
N THR A 116 3.99 -15.88 7.55
CA THR A 116 3.45 -15.94 8.90
C THR A 116 2.23 -15.04 9.11
N VAL A 117 1.83 -14.27 8.11
CA VAL A 117 0.66 -13.41 8.21
C VAL A 117 -0.47 -13.98 7.35
N LEU A 118 -1.69 -13.64 7.73
CA LEU A 118 -2.85 -14.08 6.97
C LEU A 118 -3.08 -13.11 5.83
N GLN A 119 -3.08 -13.61 4.61
CA GLN A 119 -3.40 -12.79 3.45
C GLN A 119 -4.91 -12.62 3.35
N ILE A 120 -5.37 -11.37 3.32
CA ILE A 120 -6.80 -11.04 3.27
C ILE A 120 -7.18 -10.28 2.01
N GLY A 121 -6.23 -9.97 1.16
CA GLY A 121 -6.47 -9.27 -0.09
C GLY A 121 -5.34 -9.52 -1.06
N ALA A 122 -5.45 -8.93 -2.25
CA ALA A 122 -4.44 -9.10 -3.27
C ALA A 122 -3.16 -8.35 -2.91
N VAL A 123 -2.04 -8.95 -3.23
CA VAL A 123 -0.72 -8.40 -2.90
C VAL A 123 -0.39 -7.23 -3.82
N PRO A 124 0.07 -6.11 -3.28
CA PRO A 124 0.48 -4.97 -4.10
C PRO A 124 1.58 -5.33 -5.09
N LYS A 125 1.46 -4.85 -6.32
CA LYS A 125 2.44 -5.09 -7.37
C LYS A 125 3.14 -3.82 -7.82
N GLY A 126 2.53 -2.69 -7.65
CA GLY A 126 3.11 -1.41 -8.05
C GLY A 126 2.22 -0.26 -7.65
N VAL A 127 2.74 0.95 -7.79
CA VAL A 127 2.02 2.17 -7.49
C VAL A 127 1.79 2.91 -8.79
N SER A 128 0.54 3.28 -9.04
CA SER A 128 0.22 4.08 -10.22
C SER A 128 0.60 5.53 -9.97
N LEU A 129 1.35 6.10 -10.89
CA LEU A 129 1.73 7.51 -10.79
C LEU A 129 0.61 8.43 -11.24
N HIS A 130 -0.37 7.87 -11.93
CA HIS A 130 -1.40 8.67 -12.60
C HIS A 130 -2.24 9.49 -11.62
N ASP A 131 -2.62 8.91 -10.50
CA ASP A 131 -3.48 9.57 -9.52
C ASP A 131 -2.78 9.86 -8.20
N LEU A 132 -1.47 9.82 -8.19
CA LEU A 132 -0.71 10.04 -6.97
C LEU A 132 -0.77 11.51 -6.58
N ARG A 133 -1.24 11.79 -5.37
CA ARG A 133 -1.30 13.14 -4.85
C ARG A 133 -0.87 13.15 -3.40
N PHE A 134 -0.16 14.19 -3.01
CA PHE A 134 0.27 14.34 -1.63
C PHE A 134 0.38 15.83 -1.34
N ASP A 135 -0.61 16.37 -0.65
CA ASP A 135 -0.76 17.79 -0.47
C ASP A 135 -1.01 18.18 0.97
N ARG A 136 -0.74 19.43 1.27
CA ARG A 136 -1.12 20.00 2.54
C ARG A 136 -2.64 20.21 2.57
N SER A 137 -3.21 20.06 3.75
CA SER A 137 -4.63 20.31 4.01
C SER A 137 -4.75 21.22 5.22
N PRO A 138 -5.93 21.75 5.50
CA PRO A 138 -6.10 22.61 6.68
C PRO A 138 -5.70 21.92 7.99
N GLU A 139 -5.86 20.62 8.06
CA GLU A 139 -5.55 19.85 9.27
C GLU A 139 -4.16 19.20 9.26
N GLY A 140 -3.42 19.33 8.17
CA GLY A 140 -2.11 18.69 8.07
C GLY A 140 -1.79 18.29 6.65
N TRP A 141 -1.71 16.99 6.39
CA TRP A 141 -1.34 16.43 5.09
C TRP A 141 -2.33 15.34 4.69
N VAL A 142 -2.54 15.21 3.39
CA VAL A 142 -3.40 14.16 2.85
C VAL A 142 -2.75 13.62 1.58
N CYS A 143 -2.81 12.32 1.39
CA CYS A 143 -2.36 11.70 0.16
C CYS A 143 -3.42 10.75 -0.39
N THR A 144 -3.37 10.56 -1.70
CA THR A 144 -4.21 9.60 -2.40
C THR A 144 -3.31 8.81 -3.33
N VAL A 145 -3.42 7.51 -3.29
CA VAL A 145 -2.57 6.60 -4.05
C VAL A 145 -3.41 5.49 -4.63
N THR A 146 -3.14 5.13 -5.87
CA THR A 146 -3.72 3.94 -6.48
C THR A 146 -2.64 2.87 -6.55
N VAL A 147 -2.93 1.72 -5.98
CA VAL A 147 -2.00 0.60 -5.92
C VAL A 147 -2.51 -0.50 -6.84
N ASP A 148 -1.66 -0.95 -7.74
CA ASP A 148 -1.97 -2.08 -8.62
C ASP A 148 -1.80 -3.38 -7.85
N VAL A 149 -2.75 -4.27 -7.99
CA VAL A 149 -2.72 -5.56 -7.28
C VAL A 149 -2.91 -6.77 -8.20
#